data_d8da65669ca4270c2272a844b809016a
#
_entry.id   d8da65669ca4270c2272a844b809016a
#
_cell.length_a   1.000
_cell.length_b   1.000
_cell.length_c   1.000
_cell.angle_alpha   90.00
_cell.angle_beta   90.00
_cell.angle_gamma   90.00
#
_symmetry.space_group_name_H-M   'P 1'
#
loop_
_entity.id
_entity.type
_entity.pdbx_description
1 polymer ?
#
loop_
_entity_poly.entity_id
_entity_poly.type
_entity_poly.pdbx_seq_one_letter_code
_entity_poly.pdbx_strand_id
1 'polypeptide(L)'
;MEGAIERVFVAGAGLMGHGIAQVHAAIGRTVTLFEPDLERAEAGRDRIAANLERSVSKGRLTREEADTTLARIEPTADLGRAADADLAIEAVFEELAVKTGLWRQLDGIAPAEAIFATNTSSIAIHRLAEAVDEARRPRFVGMHFFSPVPVMPLIELIRGRDTSDATIEAIRTLASDLGKHVIVSGDKPGFIVNRILMPFLAESMRAYEQGIGTAEDIDAGARIGLNHPMGPLELADFIGLDVCLGIMRVLDDGIGGERFRAPRVLEELVAAGNLGQKTGQGFYTYPRTAQASGG
;
A
#
# COMPACT_ATOMS: atom_id res chain seq x y z
N MET A 1 -7.53 8.26 27.98
CA MET A 1 -8.06 7.29 27.01
C MET A 1 -8.22 8.06 25.71
N GLU A 2 -7.39 7.77 24.69
CA GLU A 2 -7.64 8.29 23.36
C GLU A 2 -8.98 7.72 22.89
N GLY A 3 -9.83 8.57 22.27
CA GLY A 3 -11.14 8.17 21.80
C GLY A 3 -11.02 7.05 20.75
N ALA A 4 -12.05 6.21 20.65
CA ALA A 4 -12.11 5.19 19.60
C ALA A 4 -12.06 5.87 18.22
N ILE A 5 -11.28 5.30 17.29
CA ILE A 5 -11.23 5.77 15.88
C ILE A 5 -12.53 5.30 15.20
N GLU A 6 -13.46 6.23 14.96
CA GLU A 6 -14.78 5.95 14.37
C GLU A 6 -14.92 6.53 12.96
N ARG A 7 -14.26 7.68 12.69
CA ARG A 7 -14.33 8.41 11.44
C ARG A 7 -12.97 8.41 10.75
N VAL A 8 -12.92 7.77 9.61
CA VAL A 8 -11.69 7.61 8.83
C VAL A 8 -11.78 8.41 7.54
N PHE A 9 -10.82 9.30 7.33
CA PHE A 9 -10.64 10.03 6.09
C PHE A 9 -9.54 9.35 5.27
N VAL A 10 -9.87 8.87 4.08
CA VAL A 10 -8.91 8.23 3.17
C VAL A 10 -8.69 9.14 1.97
N ALA A 11 -7.48 9.68 1.85
CA ALA A 11 -7.07 10.51 0.73
C ALA A 11 -6.40 9.65 -0.35
N GLY A 12 -7.01 9.63 -1.52
CA GLY A 12 -6.66 8.75 -2.63
C GLY A 12 -7.62 7.57 -2.75
N ALA A 13 -8.33 7.45 -3.87
CA ALA A 13 -9.27 6.37 -4.17
C ALA A 13 -8.71 5.35 -5.18
N GLY A 14 -7.38 5.38 -5.39
CA GLY A 14 -6.66 4.46 -6.27
C GLY A 14 -6.63 3.02 -5.76
N LEU A 15 -5.65 2.23 -6.26
CA LEU A 15 -5.50 0.80 -5.96
C LEU A 15 -5.44 0.50 -4.45
N MET A 16 -4.73 1.32 -3.68
CA MET A 16 -4.60 1.11 -2.24
C MET A 16 -5.77 1.74 -1.47
N GLY A 17 -6.12 2.99 -1.79
CA GLY A 17 -7.08 3.76 -1.01
C GLY A 17 -8.49 3.18 -1.02
N HIS A 18 -9.01 2.68 -2.17
CA HIS A 18 -10.31 2.01 -2.17
C HIS A 18 -10.32 0.76 -1.28
N GLY A 19 -9.23 -0.02 -1.28
CA GLY A 19 -9.11 -1.20 -0.42
C GLY A 19 -8.99 -0.83 1.06
N ILE A 20 -8.26 0.25 1.40
CA ILE A 20 -8.16 0.79 2.76
C ILE A 20 -9.54 1.26 3.23
N ALA A 21 -10.26 2.02 2.41
CA ALA A 21 -11.62 2.45 2.71
C ALA A 21 -12.57 1.26 2.95
N GLN A 22 -12.50 0.24 2.11
CA GLN A 22 -13.32 -0.96 2.23
C GLN A 22 -13.12 -1.67 3.59
N VAL A 23 -11.89 -1.91 4.02
CA VAL A 23 -11.63 -2.67 5.25
C VAL A 23 -12.06 -1.90 6.50
N HIS A 24 -11.92 -0.56 6.53
CA HIS A 24 -12.39 0.26 7.63
C HIS A 24 -13.94 0.31 7.69
N ALA A 25 -14.60 0.45 6.56
CA ALA A 25 -16.07 0.42 6.48
C ALA A 25 -16.62 -0.95 6.90
N ALA A 26 -15.95 -2.05 6.56
CA ALA A 26 -16.36 -3.41 6.90
C ALA A 26 -16.39 -3.67 8.43
N ILE A 27 -15.53 -3.00 9.21
CA ILE A 27 -15.54 -3.07 10.68
C ILE A 27 -16.43 -2.01 11.34
N GLY A 28 -17.28 -1.32 10.56
CA GLY A 28 -18.29 -0.40 11.07
C GLY A 28 -17.87 1.07 11.12
N ARG A 29 -16.67 1.44 10.67
CA ARG A 29 -16.21 2.84 10.65
C ARG A 29 -16.91 3.63 9.54
N THR A 30 -17.19 4.92 9.80
CA THR A 30 -17.60 5.86 8.75
C THR A 30 -16.36 6.29 7.97
N VAL A 31 -16.40 6.19 6.65
CA VAL A 31 -15.26 6.46 5.79
C VAL A 31 -15.60 7.56 4.80
N THR A 32 -14.81 8.62 4.80
CA THR A 32 -14.79 9.63 3.75
C THR A 32 -13.68 9.27 2.76
N LEU A 33 -14.04 8.98 1.51
CA LEU A 33 -13.10 8.62 0.45
C LEU A 33 -12.88 9.84 -0.45
N PHE A 34 -11.72 10.46 -0.32
CA PHE A 34 -11.40 11.72 -1.00
C PHE A 34 -10.52 11.50 -2.24
N GLU A 35 -10.87 12.19 -3.30
CA GLU A 35 -10.02 12.52 -4.45
C GLU A 35 -10.28 13.96 -4.88
N PRO A 36 -9.31 14.69 -5.44
CA PRO A 36 -9.55 16.05 -5.95
C PRO A 36 -10.63 16.12 -7.05
N ASP A 37 -10.87 15.00 -7.71
CA ASP A 37 -11.88 14.80 -8.73
C ASP A 37 -12.95 13.84 -8.19
N LEU A 38 -14.22 14.31 -8.11
CA LEU A 38 -15.32 13.52 -7.58
C LEU A 38 -15.57 12.24 -8.39
N GLU A 39 -15.46 12.28 -9.72
CA GLU A 39 -15.64 11.09 -10.57
C GLU A 39 -14.62 9.99 -10.21
N ARG A 40 -13.39 10.37 -9.85
CA ARG A 40 -12.39 9.41 -9.37
C ARG A 40 -12.71 8.85 -8.00
N ALA A 41 -13.25 9.68 -7.10
CA ALA A 41 -13.69 9.20 -5.78
C ALA A 41 -14.86 8.22 -5.92
N GLU A 42 -15.84 8.53 -6.77
CA GLU A 42 -16.96 7.64 -7.12
C GLU A 42 -16.49 6.35 -7.77
N ALA A 43 -15.56 6.43 -8.74
CA ALA A 43 -14.96 5.24 -9.36
C ALA A 43 -14.21 4.36 -8.34
N GLY A 44 -13.61 4.96 -7.31
CA GLY A 44 -13.03 4.22 -6.18
C GLY A 44 -14.10 3.46 -5.38
N ARG A 45 -15.21 4.11 -5.08
CA ARG A 45 -16.36 3.48 -4.40
C ARG A 45 -17.00 2.37 -5.25
N ASP A 46 -17.07 2.54 -6.56
CA ASP A 46 -17.60 1.52 -7.49
C ASP A 46 -16.69 0.28 -7.52
N ARG A 47 -15.38 0.45 -7.45
CA ARG A 47 -14.44 -0.68 -7.29
C ARG A 47 -14.69 -1.44 -5.99
N ILE A 48 -14.99 -0.75 -4.89
CA ILE A 48 -15.37 -1.38 -3.63
C ILE A 48 -16.67 -2.15 -3.81
N ALA A 49 -17.71 -1.57 -4.42
CA ALA A 49 -18.96 -2.24 -4.70
C ALA A 49 -18.75 -3.53 -5.50
N ALA A 50 -17.93 -3.49 -6.57
CA ALA A 50 -17.58 -4.65 -7.37
C ALA A 50 -16.80 -5.72 -6.57
N ASN A 51 -15.94 -5.33 -5.63
CA ASN A 51 -15.23 -6.27 -4.75
C ASN A 51 -16.17 -6.97 -3.76
N LEU A 52 -17.08 -6.20 -3.16
CA LEU A 52 -18.11 -6.73 -2.26
C LEU A 52 -19.05 -7.69 -3.00
N GLU A 53 -19.52 -7.32 -4.21
CA GLU A 53 -20.33 -8.19 -5.05
C GLU A 53 -19.66 -9.54 -5.37
N ARG A 54 -18.38 -9.50 -5.71
CA ARG A 54 -17.57 -10.72 -5.91
C ARG A 54 -17.45 -11.56 -4.64
N SER A 55 -17.43 -10.93 -3.47
CA SER A 55 -17.39 -11.65 -2.19
C SER A 55 -18.74 -12.28 -1.86
N VAL A 56 -19.84 -11.60 -2.16
CA VAL A 56 -21.21 -12.15 -2.03
C VAL A 56 -21.41 -13.32 -2.99
N SER A 57 -21.05 -13.19 -4.26
CA SER A 57 -21.19 -14.25 -5.27
C SER A 57 -20.39 -15.51 -4.93
N LYS A 58 -19.28 -15.37 -4.16
CA LYS A 58 -18.47 -16.49 -3.64
C LYS A 58 -18.91 -16.99 -2.26
N GLY A 59 -20.02 -16.47 -1.72
CA GLY A 59 -20.54 -16.86 -0.41
C GLY A 59 -19.64 -16.47 0.78
N ARG A 60 -18.77 -15.49 0.60
CA ARG A 60 -17.86 -14.99 1.65
C ARG A 60 -18.46 -13.87 2.50
N LEU A 61 -19.45 -13.16 1.95
CA LEU A 61 -20.23 -12.11 2.61
C LEU A 61 -21.71 -12.33 2.28
N THR A 62 -22.57 -11.91 3.19
CA THR A 62 -24.01 -11.75 2.90
C THR A 62 -24.25 -10.46 2.10
N ARG A 63 -25.40 -10.37 1.44
CA ARG A 63 -25.83 -9.14 0.77
C ARG A 63 -25.91 -7.97 1.77
N GLU A 64 -26.51 -8.21 2.94
CA GLU A 64 -26.68 -7.21 3.98
C GLU A 64 -25.34 -6.64 4.49
N GLU A 65 -24.33 -7.49 4.71
CA GLU A 65 -22.99 -7.05 5.11
C GLU A 65 -22.34 -6.19 4.02
N ALA A 66 -22.48 -6.57 2.74
CA ALA A 66 -21.95 -5.82 1.62
C ALA A 66 -22.61 -4.44 1.49
N ASP A 67 -23.94 -4.38 1.52
CA ASP A 67 -24.72 -3.13 1.42
C ASP A 67 -24.43 -2.21 2.60
N THR A 68 -24.36 -2.75 3.82
CA THR A 68 -24.02 -2.00 5.02
C THR A 68 -22.59 -1.44 4.97
N THR A 69 -21.63 -2.21 4.47
CA THR A 69 -20.26 -1.76 4.29
C THR A 69 -20.20 -0.60 3.29
N LEU A 70 -20.86 -0.74 2.14
CA LEU A 70 -20.85 0.28 1.09
C LEU A 70 -21.56 1.58 1.51
N ALA A 71 -22.60 1.47 2.35
CA ALA A 71 -23.35 2.62 2.87
C ALA A 71 -22.51 3.50 3.83
N ARG A 72 -21.43 2.98 4.40
CA ARG A 72 -20.52 3.73 5.28
C ARG A 72 -19.44 4.51 4.54
N ILE A 73 -19.39 4.43 3.20
CA ILE A 73 -18.36 5.06 2.39
C ILE A 73 -18.95 6.22 1.60
N GLU A 74 -18.51 7.43 1.92
CA GLU A 74 -18.90 8.66 1.24
C GLU A 74 -17.77 9.15 0.32
N PRO A 75 -17.92 9.11 -1.01
CA PRO A 75 -16.95 9.69 -1.92
C PRO A 75 -17.09 11.23 -1.93
N THR A 76 -15.97 11.94 -1.99
CA THR A 76 -15.97 13.40 -1.98
C THR A 76 -14.78 14.01 -2.71
N ALA A 77 -14.95 15.22 -3.25
CA ALA A 77 -13.88 16.08 -3.72
C ALA A 77 -13.59 17.24 -2.74
N ASP A 78 -14.30 17.30 -1.62
CA ASP A 78 -14.13 18.33 -0.62
C ASP A 78 -13.13 17.87 0.48
N LEU A 79 -11.92 18.44 0.47
CA LEU A 79 -10.90 18.17 1.49
C LEU A 79 -11.35 18.61 2.89
N GLY A 80 -12.26 19.60 2.98
CA GLY A 80 -12.84 20.08 4.23
C GLY A 80 -13.56 19.02 5.05
N ARG A 81 -13.97 17.91 4.41
CA ARG A 81 -14.58 16.75 5.08
C ARG A 81 -13.61 16.02 6.04
N ALA A 82 -12.31 16.36 6.02
CA ALA A 82 -11.36 15.89 7.01
C ALA A 82 -11.52 16.54 8.38
N ALA A 83 -12.34 17.61 8.51
CA ALA A 83 -12.54 18.35 9.77
C ALA A 83 -13.12 17.51 10.91
N ASP A 84 -13.77 16.38 10.61
CA ASP A 84 -14.34 15.47 11.61
C ASP A 84 -13.57 14.16 11.75
N ALA A 85 -12.43 14.00 11.07
CA ALA A 85 -11.69 12.74 11.05
C ALA A 85 -10.99 12.46 12.38
N ASP A 86 -11.09 11.23 12.89
CA ASP A 86 -10.27 10.73 13.98
C ASP A 86 -8.93 10.17 13.45
N LEU A 87 -8.95 9.69 12.19
CA LEU A 87 -7.79 9.16 11.47
C LEU A 87 -7.84 9.61 10.02
N ALA A 88 -6.78 10.23 9.54
CA ALA A 88 -6.56 10.52 8.12
C ALA A 88 -5.49 9.58 7.56
N ILE A 89 -5.84 8.79 6.54
CA ILE A 89 -4.93 7.87 5.86
C ILE A 89 -4.66 8.39 4.45
N GLU A 90 -3.39 8.60 4.12
CA GLU A 90 -2.98 9.04 2.80
C GLU A 90 -2.52 7.84 1.94
N ALA A 91 -3.11 7.71 0.75
CA ALA A 91 -2.79 6.71 -0.26
C ALA A 91 -2.77 7.32 -1.68
N VAL A 92 -2.22 8.54 -1.80
CA VAL A 92 -2.03 9.25 -3.08
C VAL A 92 -0.72 8.83 -3.76
N PHE A 93 -0.40 9.43 -4.91
CA PHE A 93 0.83 9.13 -5.67
C PHE A 93 2.08 9.20 -4.79
N GLU A 94 3.02 8.26 -5.03
CA GLU A 94 4.25 8.07 -4.26
C GLU A 94 5.30 9.15 -4.63
N GLU A 95 4.93 10.41 -4.44
CA GLU A 95 5.74 11.60 -4.70
C GLU A 95 5.78 12.49 -3.48
N LEU A 96 7.00 12.82 -3.02
CA LEU A 96 7.19 13.61 -1.80
C LEU A 96 6.43 14.95 -1.84
N ALA A 97 6.48 15.66 -2.99
CA ALA A 97 5.82 16.96 -3.14
C ALA A 97 4.28 16.85 -3.04
N VAL A 98 3.70 15.80 -3.65
CA VAL A 98 2.25 15.54 -3.62
C VAL A 98 1.82 15.25 -2.18
N LYS A 99 2.50 14.31 -1.52
CA LYS A 99 2.17 13.91 -0.15
C LYS A 99 2.35 15.05 0.86
N THR A 100 3.47 15.78 0.80
CA THR A 100 3.71 16.92 1.70
C THR A 100 2.73 18.07 1.45
N GLY A 101 2.34 18.30 0.20
CA GLY A 101 1.31 19.27 -0.17
C GLY A 101 -0.05 18.93 0.45
N LEU A 102 -0.45 17.67 0.39
CA LEU A 102 -1.69 17.18 1.01
C LEU A 102 -1.63 17.28 2.54
N TRP A 103 -0.53 16.84 3.17
CA TRP A 103 -0.41 16.88 4.63
C TRP A 103 -0.47 18.28 5.20
N ARG A 104 0.12 19.28 4.53
CA ARG A 104 -0.01 20.70 4.95
C ARG A 104 -1.44 21.20 4.94
N GLN A 105 -2.23 20.80 3.93
CA GLN A 105 -3.64 21.17 3.86
C GLN A 105 -4.46 20.47 4.94
N LEU A 106 -4.27 19.15 5.11
CA LEU A 106 -4.97 18.38 6.14
C LEU A 106 -4.65 18.84 7.55
N ASP A 107 -3.43 19.27 7.81
CA ASP A 107 -3.01 19.78 9.13
C ASP A 107 -3.79 21.03 9.56
N GLY A 108 -4.14 21.88 8.59
CA GLY A 108 -4.99 23.06 8.84
C GLY A 108 -6.49 22.76 8.96
N ILE A 109 -6.94 21.54 8.65
CA ILE A 109 -8.35 21.17 8.56
C ILE A 109 -8.75 20.15 9.64
N ALA A 110 -7.96 19.09 9.79
CA ALA A 110 -8.29 17.98 10.68
C ALA A 110 -8.14 18.35 12.16
N PRO A 111 -8.94 17.75 13.05
CA PRO A 111 -8.84 18.01 14.50
C PRO A 111 -7.42 17.79 15.01
N ALA A 112 -7.01 18.55 16.03
CA ALA A 112 -5.68 18.45 16.63
C ALA A 112 -5.37 17.04 17.14
N GLU A 113 -6.39 16.32 17.56
CA GLU A 113 -6.30 14.96 18.08
C GLU A 113 -6.26 13.86 16.99
N ALA A 114 -6.55 14.21 15.74
CA ALA A 114 -6.56 13.24 14.64
C ALA A 114 -5.17 12.63 14.41
N ILE A 115 -5.14 11.31 14.20
CA ILE A 115 -3.94 10.60 13.79
C ILE A 115 -3.76 10.72 12.28
N PHE A 116 -2.55 10.99 11.83
CA PHE A 116 -2.17 11.01 10.43
C PHE A 116 -1.35 9.77 10.09
N ALA A 117 -1.82 9.01 9.13
CA ALA A 117 -1.20 7.76 8.71
C ALA A 117 -0.89 7.79 7.20
N THR A 118 0.35 7.59 6.82
CA THR A 118 0.75 7.50 5.41
C THR A 118 0.92 6.05 4.97
N ASN A 119 0.35 5.70 3.81
CA ASN A 119 0.52 4.37 3.19
C ASN A 119 1.73 4.34 2.24
N THR A 120 2.70 5.22 2.44
CA THR A 120 3.94 5.19 1.64
C THR A 120 4.65 3.84 1.76
N SER A 121 5.26 3.39 0.67
CA SER A 121 6.11 2.19 0.64
C SER A 121 7.61 2.50 0.67
N SER A 122 7.99 3.78 0.48
CA SER A 122 9.38 4.14 0.22
C SER A 122 9.84 5.46 0.83
N ILE A 123 8.93 6.42 1.03
CA ILE A 123 9.28 7.74 1.56
C ILE A 123 9.42 7.67 3.09
N ALA A 124 10.52 8.22 3.61
CA ALA A 124 10.77 8.26 5.04
C ALA A 124 9.67 9.04 5.78
N ILE A 125 9.14 8.45 6.86
CA ILE A 125 8.01 9.01 7.63
C ILE A 125 8.36 10.37 8.22
N HIS A 126 9.58 10.53 8.75
CA HIS A 126 10.03 11.82 9.30
C HIS A 126 10.00 12.95 8.26
N ARG A 127 10.33 12.67 6.98
CA ARG A 127 10.28 13.68 5.91
C ARG A 127 8.84 14.13 5.59
N LEU A 128 7.87 13.21 5.71
CA LEU A 128 6.46 13.54 5.54
C LEU A 128 5.92 14.28 6.76
N ALA A 129 6.33 13.89 7.98
CA ALA A 129 5.96 14.53 9.22
C ALA A 129 6.49 15.96 9.35
N GLU A 130 7.55 16.34 8.63
CA GLU A 130 8.01 17.73 8.56
C GLU A 130 7.01 18.69 7.86
N ALA A 131 6.03 18.14 7.16
CA ALA A 131 5.00 18.93 6.48
C ALA A 131 3.85 19.39 7.40
N VAL A 132 3.78 18.86 8.62
CA VAL A 132 2.75 19.19 9.62
C VAL A 132 3.35 19.92 10.81
N ASP A 133 2.50 20.56 11.62
CA ASP A 133 2.90 21.24 12.85
C ASP A 133 3.64 20.30 13.82
N GLU A 134 4.59 20.82 14.59
CA GLU A 134 5.37 20.05 15.57
C GLU A 134 4.47 19.33 16.58
N ALA A 135 3.37 19.96 16.99
CA ALA A 135 2.40 19.37 17.92
C ALA A 135 1.67 18.15 17.32
N ARG A 136 1.56 18.07 16.00
CA ARG A 136 0.96 16.92 15.27
C ARG A 136 1.91 15.75 15.09
N ARG A 137 3.21 15.97 14.99
CA ARG A 137 4.20 14.92 14.68
C ARG A 137 4.14 13.70 15.58
N PRO A 138 3.84 13.79 16.90
CA PRO A 138 3.62 12.62 17.74
C PRO A 138 2.45 11.72 17.29
N ARG A 139 1.49 12.26 16.52
CA ARG A 139 0.35 11.56 15.95
C ARG A 139 0.53 11.23 14.46
N PHE A 140 1.73 11.34 13.92
CA PHE A 140 2.06 11.00 12.54
C PHE A 140 2.77 9.65 12.49
N VAL A 141 2.30 8.72 11.63
CA VAL A 141 2.78 7.34 11.57
C VAL A 141 2.76 6.81 10.14
N GLY A 142 3.63 5.86 9.82
CA GLY A 142 3.49 5.06 8.61
C GLY A 142 2.55 3.87 8.86
N MET A 143 1.58 3.67 7.98
CA MET A 143 0.64 2.54 8.02
C MET A 143 0.61 1.88 6.64
N HIS A 144 1.60 1.05 6.38
CA HIS A 144 1.85 0.44 5.09
C HIS A 144 1.02 -0.83 4.92
N PHE A 145 0.00 -0.76 4.06
CA PHE A 145 -0.83 -1.89 3.67
C PHE A 145 -0.25 -2.60 2.46
N PHE A 146 -0.62 -3.87 2.30
CA PHE A 146 -0.23 -4.70 1.16
C PHE A 146 -1.41 -4.98 0.24
N SER A 147 -1.16 -5.01 -1.08
CA SER A 147 -2.18 -5.27 -2.09
C SER A 147 -2.40 -6.78 -2.29
N PRO A 148 -3.65 -7.23 -2.44
CA PRO A 148 -4.93 -6.53 -2.28
C PRO A 148 -5.28 -6.30 -0.81
N VAL A 149 -5.59 -5.06 -0.43
CA VAL A 149 -5.78 -4.68 1.00
C VAL A 149 -6.83 -5.54 1.73
N PRO A 150 -7.99 -5.90 1.16
CA PRO A 150 -8.96 -6.74 1.86
C PRO A 150 -8.46 -8.18 2.10
N VAL A 151 -7.47 -8.64 1.35
CA VAL A 151 -6.99 -10.02 1.38
C VAL A 151 -5.73 -10.18 2.22
N MET A 152 -4.81 -9.23 2.09
CA MET A 152 -3.50 -9.30 2.76
C MET A 152 -3.65 -9.08 4.26
N PRO A 153 -3.19 -10.03 5.09
CA PRO A 153 -3.42 -9.98 6.54
C PRO A 153 -2.41 -9.10 7.30
N LEU A 154 -1.50 -8.42 6.60
CA LEU A 154 -0.39 -7.69 7.19
C LEU A 154 -0.56 -6.18 7.06
N ILE A 155 -0.23 -5.47 8.14
CA ILE A 155 0.08 -4.04 8.16
C ILE A 155 1.49 -3.88 8.72
N GLU A 156 2.33 -3.14 8.01
CA GLU A 156 3.61 -2.70 8.51
C GLU A 156 3.45 -1.29 9.08
N LEU A 157 3.63 -1.18 10.39
CA LEU A 157 3.50 0.07 11.13
C LEU A 157 4.89 0.69 11.28
N ILE A 158 5.10 1.86 10.69
CA ILE A 158 6.40 2.51 10.68
C ILE A 158 6.43 3.66 11.68
N ARG A 159 7.29 3.51 12.68
CA ARG A 159 7.53 4.53 13.70
C ARG A 159 8.44 5.60 13.12
N GLY A 160 7.92 6.80 12.87
CA GLY A 160 8.70 7.98 12.57
C GLY A 160 9.48 8.48 13.81
N ARG A 161 10.33 9.48 13.61
CA ARG A 161 11.17 10.04 14.68
C ARG A 161 10.39 10.51 15.90
N ASP A 162 9.27 11.16 15.64
CA ASP A 162 8.48 11.87 16.67
C ASP A 162 7.20 11.07 17.03
N THR A 163 6.91 9.95 16.36
CA THR A 163 5.70 9.15 16.59
C THR A 163 5.64 8.65 18.03
N SER A 164 4.55 8.96 18.74
CA SER A 164 4.36 8.58 20.15
C SER A 164 3.99 7.10 20.32
N ASP A 165 4.26 6.55 21.50
CA ASP A 165 3.82 5.20 21.87
C ASP A 165 2.30 5.09 21.84
N ALA A 166 1.59 6.13 22.28
CA ALA A 166 0.13 6.17 22.25
C ALA A 166 -0.41 6.01 20.82
N THR A 167 0.16 6.71 19.85
CA THR A 167 -0.21 6.57 18.43
C THR A 167 0.05 5.15 17.92
N ILE A 168 1.19 4.55 18.27
CA ILE A 168 1.50 3.16 17.88
C ILE A 168 0.45 2.20 18.45
N GLU A 169 0.08 2.32 19.71
CA GLU A 169 -0.90 1.43 20.35
C GLU A 169 -2.33 1.66 19.83
N ALA A 170 -2.71 2.92 19.53
CA ALA A 170 -4.00 3.20 18.91
C ALA A 170 -4.14 2.52 17.54
N ILE A 171 -3.08 2.60 16.69
CA ILE A 171 -3.10 1.94 15.38
C ILE A 171 -2.98 0.41 15.50
N ARG A 172 -2.26 -0.13 16.50
CA ARG A 172 -2.26 -1.57 16.78
C ARG A 172 -3.66 -2.09 17.11
N THR A 173 -4.38 -1.35 17.96
CA THR A 173 -5.76 -1.70 18.32
C THR A 173 -6.65 -1.69 17.09
N LEU A 174 -6.59 -0.62 16.28
CA LEU A 174 -7.32 -0.53 15.03
C LEU A 174 -6.99 -1.68 14.07
N ALA A 175 -5.71 -2.01 13.91
CA ALA A 175 -5.29 -3.11 13.04
C ALA A 175 -5.80 -4.48 13.52
N SER A 176 -5.90 -4.68 14.84
CA SER A 176 -6.55 -5.86 15.41
C SER A 176 -8.04 -5.91 15.07
N ASP A 177 -8.76 -4.77 15.17
CA ASP A 177 -10.16 -4.67 14.76
C ASP A 177 -10.33 -4.99 13.26
N LEU A 178 -9.36 -4.58 12.42
CA LEU A 178 -9.30 -4.91 10.99
C LEU A 178 -8.98 -6.39 10.72
N GLY A 179 -8.71 -7.20 11.75
CA GLY A 179 -8.28 -8.60 11.60
C GLY A 179 -6.89 -8.75 10.97
N LYS A 180 -6.04 -7.73 11.10
CA LYS A 180 -4.71 -7.71 10.49
C LYS A 180 -3.59 -7.88 11.52
N HIS A 181 -2.56 -8.61 11.11
CA HIS A 181 -1.34 -8.73 11.89
C HIS A 181 -0.47 -7.47 11.72
N VAL A 182 0.11 -6.98 12.80
CA VAL A 182 0.98 -5.81 12.79
C VAL A 182 2.42 -6.20 13.06
N ILE A 183 3.32 -5.75 12.20
CA ILE A 183 4.76 -5.69 12.50
C ILE A 183 5.17 -4.22 12.63
N VAL A 184 6.12 -3.92 13.50
CA VAL A 184 6.61 -2.54 13.69
C VAL A 184 8.02 -2.40 13.12
N SER A 185 8.15 -1.44 12.22
CA SER A 185 9.40 -1.09 11.57
C SER A 185 9.92 0.27 12.08
N GLY A 186 11.23 0.42 12.09
CA GLY A 186 11.85 1.74 12.15
C GLY A 186 11.74 2.46 10.81
N ASP A 187 11.83 3.79 10.85
CA ASP A 187 11.81 4.66 9.66
C ASP A 187 13.14 4.59 8.90
N LYS A 188 13.31 3.51 8.16
CA LYS A 188 14.49 3.25 7.30
C LYS A 188 14.03 2.83 5.90
N PRO A 189 14.82 3.10 4.86
CA PRO A 189 14.45 2.74 3.48
C PRO A 189 14.03 1.28 3.34
N GLY A 190 12.84 1.08 2.74
CA GLY A 190 12.24 -0.24 2.48
C GLY A 190 11.61 -0.91 3.69
N PHE A 191 11.62 -0.24 4.86
CA PHE A 191 11.07 -0.74 6.12
C PHE A 191 11.56 -2.16 6.45
N ILE A 192 10.70 -3.12 6.77
CA ILE A 192 11.11 -4.54 6.96
C ILE A 192 10.91 -5.33 5.66
N VAL A 193 9.68 -5.29 5.10
CA VAL A 193 9.30 -6.23 4.03
C VAL A 193 10.07 -5.96 2.75
N ASN A 194 10.08 -4.74 2.23
CA ASN A 194 10.79 -4.41 1.00
C ASN A 194 12.31 -4.53 1.16
N ARG A 195 12.84 -4.24 2.35
CA ARG A 195 14.26 -4.38 2.66
C ARG A 195 14.77 -5.84 2.60
N ILE A 196 13.89 -6.79 2.89
CA ILE A 196 14.19 -8.23 2.79
C ILE A 196 13.86 -8.74 1.39
N LEU A 197 12.71 -8.35 0.85
CA LEU A 197 12.20 -8.85 -0.41
C LEU A 197 13.06 -8.44 -1.60
N MET A 198 13.44 -7.15 -1.70
CA MET A 198 14.14 -6.68 -2.89
C MET A 198 15.52 -7.35 -3.11
N PRO A 199 16.40 -7.54 -2.10
CA PRO A 199 17.61 -8.32 -2.27
C PRO A 199 17.36 -9.77 -2.68
N PHE A 200 16.31 -10.40 -2.15
CA PHE A 200 15.93 -11.77 -2.53
C PHE A 200 15.51 -11.86 -4.00
N LEU A 201 14.66 -10.93 -4.47
CA LEU A 201 14.29 -10.85 -5.89
C LEU A 201 15.49 -10.52 -6.78
N ALA A 202 16.31 -9.55 -6.37
CA ALA A 202 17.50 -9.14 -7.11
C ALA A 202 18.49 -10.29 -7.29
N GLU A 203 18.73 -11.09 -6.24
CA GLU A 203 19.64 -12.23 -6.34
C GLU A 203 19.06 -13.33 -7.23
N SER A 204 17.76 -13.57 -7.19
CA SER A 204 17.09 -14.51 -8.09
C SER A 204 17.18 -14.07 -9.56
N MET A 205 17.04 -12.76 -9.82
CA MET A 205 17.23 -12.19 -11.16
C MET A 205 18.70 -12.29 -11.62
N ARG A 206 19.67 -12.09 -10.73
CA ARG A 206 21.11 -12.30 -11.04
C ARG A 206 21.41 -13.75 -11.37
N ALA A 207 20.84 -14.69 -10.63
CA ALA A 207 20.99 -16.12 -10.91
C ALA A 207 20.45 -16.46 -12.31
N TYR A 208 19.32 -15.89 -12.71
CA TYR A 208 18.77 -16.00 -14.06
C TYR A 208 19.70 -15.37 -15.10
N GLU A 209 20.16 -14.14 -14.88
CA GLU A 209 21.08 -13.41 -15.78
C GLU A 209 22.40 -14.14 -16.00
N GLN A 210 22.91 -14.83 -14.99
CA GLN A 210 24.13 -15.64 -15.03
C GLN A 210 23.93 -17.03 -15.66
N GLY A 211 22.69 -17.39 -16.02
CA GLY A 211 22.41 -18.70 -16.60
C GLY A 211 22.56 -19.88 -15.61
N ILE A 212 22.40 -19.64 -14.29
CA ILE A 212 22.45 -20.69 -13.26
C ILE A 212 21.27 -21.65 -13.42
N GLY A 213 20.12 -21.14 -13.88
CA GLY A 213 18.92 -21.93 -14.16
C GLY A 213 17.94 -21.16 -15.04
N THR A 214 16.92 -21.86 -15.52
CA THR A 214 15.76 -21.20 -16.18
C THR A 214 14.93 -20.46 -15.13
N ALA A 215 14.00 -19.61 -15.58
CA ALA A 215 13.07 -18.95 -14.65
C ALA A 215 12.25 -19.96 -13.84
N GLU A 216 11.81 -21.05 -14.51
CA GLU A 216 11.06 -22.16 -13.91
C GLU A 216 11.86 -22.90 -12.84
N ASP A 217 13.15 -23.16 -13.10
CA ASP A 217 14.03 -23.89 -12.16
C ASP A 217 14.34 -23.04 -10.92
N ILE A 218 14.61 -21.74 -11.09
CA ILE A 218 14.87 -20.81 -10.00
C ILE A 218 13.63 -20.68 -9.10
N ASP A 219 12.47 -20.52 -9.71
CA ASP A 219 11.21 -20.42 -8.99
C ASP A 219 10.81 -21.75 -8.32
N ALA A 220 11.06 -22.89 -8.98
CA ALA A 220 10.86 -24.20 -8.37
C ALA A 220 11.79 -24.41 -7.18
N GLY A 221 13.06 -24.00 -7.30
CA GLY A 221 14.03 -24.02 -6.20
C GLY A 221 13.54 -23.26 -4.98
N ALA A 222 13.00 -22.07 -5.17
CA ALA A 222 12.44 -21.26 -4.09
C ALA A 222 11.15 -21.89 -3.50
N ARG A 223 10.23 -22.34 -4.33
CA ARG A 223 8.98 -22.96 -3.87
C ARG A 223 9.21 -24.26 -3.10
N ILE A 224 10.03 -25.14 -3.65
CA ILE A 224 10.21 -26.51 -3.12
C ILE A 224 11.38 -26.55 -2.11
N GLY A 225 12.50 -25.92 -2.44
CA GLY A 225 13.70 -25.95 -1.61
C GLY A 225 13.65 -25.04 -0.41
N LEU A 226 12.98 -23.85 -0.55
CA LEU A 226 12.86 -22.85 0.51
C LEU A 226 11.45 -22.75 1.10
N ASN A 227 10.49 -23.56 0.61
CA ASN A 227 9.08 -23.56 1.03
C ASN A 227 8.38 -22.20 0.87
N HIS A 228 8.72 -21.45 -0.19
CA HIS A 228 8.03 -20.21 -0.53
C HIS A 228 6.70 -20.50 -1.26
N PRO A 229 5.64 -19.73 -1.01
CA PRO A 229 4.33 -19.96 -1.66
C PRO A 229 4.36 -19.67 -3.16
N MET A 230 5.27 -18.79 -3.61
CA MET A 230 5.44 -18.36 -4.99
C MET A 230 6.95 -18.24 -5.31
N GLY A 231 7.33 -18.51 -6.55
CA GLY A 231 8.70 -18.31 -6.99
C GLY A 231 9.06 -16.81 -7.06
N PRO A 232 10.33 -16.44 -6.87
CA PRO A 232 10.75 -15.04 -6.82
C PRO A 232 10.58 -14.29 -8.14
N LEU A 233 10.78 -14.94 -9.30
CA LEU A 233 10.62 -14.29 -10.61
C LEU A 233 9.12 -14.15 -10.96
N GLU A 234 8.31 -15.14 -10.64
CA GLU A 234 6.84 -15.07 -10.72
C GLU A 234 6.29 -13.97 -9.79
N LEU A 235 6.82 -13.84 -8.57
CA LEU A 235 6.44 -12.79 -7.62
C LEU A 235 6.82 -11.40 -8.14
N ALA A 236 8.00 -11.24 -8.74
CA ALA A 236 8.42 -9.99 -9.34
C ALA A 236 7.48 -9.57 -10.49
N ASP A 237 7.10 -10.51 -11.36
CA ASP A 237 6.12 -10.27 -12.43
C ASP A 237 4.73 -9.92 -11.88
N PHE A 238 4.33 -10.54 -10.77
CA PHE A 238 3.07 -10.23 -10.08
C PHE A 238 3.06 -8.82 -9.46
N ILE A 239 4.14 -8.42 -8.79
CA ILE A 239 4.31 -7.07 -8.22
C ILE A 239 4.34 -6.01 -9.34
N GLY A 240 4.99 -6.33 -10.42
CA GLY A 240 5.34 -5.44 -11.52
C GLY A 240 6.81 -5.05 -11.48
N LEU A 241 7.51 -5.32 -12.59
CA LEU A 241 8.94 -5.13 -12.68
C LEU A 241 9.38 -3.66 -12.55
N ASP A 242 8.58 -2.73 -13.04
CA ASP A 242 8.79 -1.28 -12.84
C ASP A 242 8.67 -0.87 -11.37
N VAL A 243 7.73 -1.47 -10.63
CA VAL A 243 7.59 -1.25 -9.18
C VAL A 243 8.81 -1.80 -8.44
N CYS A 244 9.23 -3.03 -8.76
CA CYS A 244 10.44 -3.63 -8.18
C CYS A 244 11.68 -2.75 -8.45
N LEU A 245 11.85 -2.27 -9.69
CA LEU A 245 12.94 -1.37 -10.07
C LEU A 245 12.91 -0.07 -9.27
N GLY A 246 11.73 0.54 -9.13
CA GLY A 246 11.54 1.76 -8.35
C GLY A 246 11.94 1.57 -6.89
N ILE A 247 11.50 0.50 -6.25
CA ILE A 247 11.84 0.18 -4.85
C ILE A 247 13.34 -0.08 -4.70
N MET A 248 13.96 -0.84 -5.61
CA MET A 248 15.40 -1.11 -5.57
C MET A 248 16.22 0.18 -5.66
N ARG A 249 15.82 1.14 -6.52
CA ARG A 249 16.47 2.45 -6.61
C ARG A 249 16.38 3.24 -5.31
N VAL A 250 15.21 3.27 -4.68
CA VAL A 250 15.05 3.93 -3.36
C VAL A 250 15.95 3.28 -2.30
N LEU A 251 16.09 1.95 -2.32
CA LEU A 251 16.96 1.23 -1.39
C LEU A 251 18.45 1.49 -1.68
N ASP A 252 18.84 1.53 -2.96
CA ASP A 252 20.22 1.83 -3.37
C ASP A 252 20.61 3.27 -2.99
N ASP A 253 19.76 4.24 -3.28
CA ASP A 253 19.96 5.65 -2.94
C ASP A 253 20.02 5.88 -1.42
N GLY A 254 19.14 5.21 -0.67
CA GLY A 254 19.00 5.43 0.78
C GLY A 254 19.95 4.63 1.66
N ILE A 255 20.47 3.50 1.17
CA ILE A 255 21.33 2.59 1.94
C ILE A 255 22.66 2.38 1.25
N GLY A 256 22.63 2.27 -0.08
CA GLY A 256 23.79 1.92 -0.92
C GLY A 256 24.19 0.45 -0.86
N GLY A 257 25.16 0.10 -1.69
CA GLY A 257 25.77 -1.22 -1.76
C GLY A 257 25.17 -2.12 -2.84
N GLU A 258 26.01 -3.00 -3.38
CA GLU A 258 25.66 -3.85 -4.54
C GLU A 258 24.38 -4.67 -4.38
N ARG A 259 24.05 -5.04 -3.15
CA ARG A 259 22.86 -5.87 -2.85
C ARG A 259 21.52 -5.21 -3.23
N PHE A 260 21.47 -3.87 -3.28
CA PHE A 260 20.26 -3.13 -3.63
C PHE A 260 20.28 -2.62 -5.06
N ARG A 261 21.43 -2.68 -5.74
CA ARG A 261 21.54 -2.31 -7.14
C ARG A 261 20.65 -3.21 -8.00
N ALA A 262 19.85 -2.61 -8.87
CA ALA A 262 19.00 -3.34 -9.78
C ALA A 262 19.83 -4.23 -10.71
N PRO A 263 19.44 -5.52 -10.92
CA PRO A 263 20.05 -6.35 -11.95
C PRO A 263 19.78 -5.80 -13.35
N ARG A 264 20.74 -6.02 -14.28
CA ARG A 264 20.62 -5.53 -15.66
C ARG A 264 19.38 -6.10 -16.36
N VAL A 265 19.07 -7.38 -16.17
CA VAL A 265 17.90 -8.02 -16.76
C VAL A 265 16.59 -7.32 -16.35
N LEU A 266 16.48 -6.82 -15.11
CA LEU A 266 15.31 -6.06 -14.64
C LEU A 266 15.21 -4.73 -15.39
N GLU A 267 16.32 -4.01 -15.54
CA GLU A 267 16.34 -2.74 -16.27
C GLU A 267 15.99 -2.92 -17.76
N GLU A 268 16.51 -3.99 -18.39
CA GLU A 268 16.23 -4.35 -19.78
C GLU A 268 14.75 -4.69 -20.00
N LEU A 269 14.15 -5.50 -19.13
CA LEU A 269 12.72 -5.85 -19.19
C LEU A 269 11.83 -4.62 -19.03
N VAL A 270 12.13 -3.77 -18.07
CA VAL A 270 11.36 -2.53 -17.84
C VAL A 270 11.51 -1.57 -19.02
N ALA A 271 12.72 -1.40 -19.56
CA ALA A 271 12.95 -0.55 -20.73
C ALA A 271 12.21 -1.07 -21.98
N ALA A 272 12.04 -2.39 -22.12
CA ALA A 272 11.27 -3.01 -23.19
C ALA A 272 9.73 -2.95 -22.99
N GLY A 273 9.25 -2.41 -21.87
CA GLY A 273 7.83 -2.38 -21.52
C GLY A 273 7.26 -3.73 -21.05
N ASN A 274 8.13 -4.70 -20.79
CA ASN A 274 7.78 -6.01 -20.24
C ASN A 274 7.69 -5.91 -18.71
N LEU A 275 6.52 -5.51 -18.21
CA LEU A 275 6.36 -5.14 -16.78
C LEU A 275 5.72 -6.27 -15.95
N GLY A 276 5.72 -7.51 -16.43
CA GLY A 276 5.13 -8.66 -15.77
C GLY A 276 3.67 -8.88 -16.15
N GLN A 277 2.89 -9.41 -15.21
CA GLN A 277 1.49 -9.81 -15.46
C GLN A 277 0.62 -8.69 -16.03
N LYS A 278 0.81 -7.45 -15.60
CA LYS A 278 0.01 -6.30 -16.05
C LYS A 278 0.18 -5.95 -17.53
N THR A 279 1.29 -6.33 -18.15
CA THR A 279 1.55 -6.15 -19.59
C THR A 279 1.47 -7.46 -20.38
N GLY A 280 1.26 -8.59 -19.69
CA GLY A 280 1.23 -9.92 -20.29
C GLY A 280 2.62 -10.52 -20.56
N GLN A 281 3.68 -9.79 -20.25
CA GLN A 281 5.06 -10.21 -20.46
C GLN A 281 5.97 -9.70 -19.34
N GLY A 282 6.82 -10.58 -18.81
CA GLY A 282 7.90 -10.30 -17.86
C GLY A 282 8.96 -11.39 -17.98
N PHE A 283 9.37 -12.00 -16.86
CA PHE A 283 10.14 -13.23 -16.86
C PHE A 283 9.35 -14.38 -17.48
N TYR A 284 8.02 -14.33 -17.35
CA TYR A 284 7.08 -15.24 -17.96
C TYR A 284 6.17 -14.53 -18.97
N THR A 285 5.50 -15.36 -19.79
CA THR A 285 4.43 -14.89 -20.67
C THR A 285 3.08 -15.24 -20.04
N TYR A 286 2.19 -14.27 -19.95
CA TYR A 286 0.86 -14.40 -19.36
C TYR A 286 -0.22 -14.26 -20.45
N PRO A 287 -1.31 -15.03 -20.35
CA PRO A 287 -2.46 -14.78 -21.21
C PRO A 287 -2.91 -13.31 -21.02
N ARG A 288 -3.11 -12.58 -22.09
CA ARG A 288 -3.72 -11.25 -21.99
C ARG A 288 -5.11 -11.42 -21.40
N THR A 289 -5.25 -11.17 -20.10
CA THR A 289 -6.57 -10.91 -19.54
C THR A 289 -7.08 -9.68 -20.27
N ALA A 290 -8.27 -9.78 -20.88
CA ALA A 290 -8.96 -8.62 -21.44
C ALA A 290 -9.20 -7.62 -20.30
N GLN A 291 -8.22 -6.77 -20.05
CA GLN A 291 -8.42 -5.59 -19.22
C GLN A 291 -9.30 -4.66 -20.02
N ALA A 292 -10.45 -4.34 -19.44
CA ALA A 292 -11.31 -3.29 -19.93
C ALA A 292 -10.44 -2.07 -20.23
N SER A 293 -10.39 -1.70 -21.51
CA SER A 293 -9.90 -0.44 -22.01
C SER A 293 -10.74 0.66 -21.37
N GLY A 294 -10.22 1.26 -20.30
CA GLY A 294 -10.74 2.45 -19.66
C GLY A 294 -9.57 3.39 -19.48
N GLY A 295 -9.48 4.34 -20.42
CA GLY A 295 -8.52 5.43 -20.43
C GLY A 295 -8.71 6.40 -19.26
#